data_206d3ccfa4a5e9f0d75599473665239a
#
_entry.id   206d3ccfa4a5e9f0d75599473665239a
#
_cell.length_a   1.000
_cell.length_b   1.000
_cell.length_c   1.000
_cell.angle_alpha   90.00
_cell.angle_beta   90.00
_cell.angle_gamma   90.00
#
_symmetry.space_group_name_H-M   'P 1'
#
loop_
_entity.id
_entity.type
_entity.pdbx_description
1 polymer ?
#
loop_
_entity_poly.entity_id
_entity_poly.type
_entity_poly.pdbx_seq_one_letter_code
_entity_poly.pdbx_strand_id
1 'polypeptide(L)'
;MIKNRRTSSAVRVAVLVTLSAGLAACGKEDASQQQASAPEVGVIELAPQPLVLTTELPGRTTAYLVSEVRPQVTGILLERQFQEGSEVKAGQVLYQINPAPFRATLSRAQASLDSAKLLADRYDRLIETRAISQQERDDARSQYLQARAAVESARIDLDFTRITAPISGRIGRSSVTQGALVTANQADALATVQQLDPIYVDVVQPSITLLQLRQDLASGRLKSAGDGQAEVHLKLENGQDYAHAGKLQFSEVSVDPGTGAVTLRAVFPNPDGILLPGMFVRAQLQEGRRENALLVPQRGVTRDSQGKPVALVVDDKNIVQQRTLVTERSLDGQWLIGGGLSAGDRVIVDGVQRARPGAQVKAVPVSATPTGAPAADASPAPQASK
;
A
#
# COMPACT_ATOMS: atom_id res chain seq x y z
N MET A 1 96.97 37.16 2.90
CA MET A 1 98.08 36.43 2.25
C MET A 1 97.48 35.68 1.09
N ILE A 2 97.54 36.22 -0.14
CA ILE A 2 98.47 35.81 -1.22
C ILE A 2 98.16 34.35 -1.63
N LYS A 3 97.74 34.02 -2.85
CA LYS A 3 98.35 34.25 -4.16
C LYS A 3 97.51 33.65 -5.33
N ASN A 4 97.28 34.42 -6.32
CA ASN A 4 97.18 34.09 -7.77
C ASN A 4 97.27 32.68 -8.25
N ARG A 5 96.43 32.33 -9.22
CA ARG A 5 96.93 32.04 -10.59
C ARG A 5 95.84 32.11 -11.67
N ARG A 6 96.07 33.03 -12.59
CA ARG A 6 95.48 33.06 -13.94
C ARG A 6 96.02 31.94 -14.78
N THR A 7 95.22 31.25 -15.51
CA THR A 7 95.39 30.58 -16.82
C THR A 7 94.07 29.86 -17.08
N SER A 8 93.41 29.95 -18.11
CA SER A 8 93.50 30.05 -19.51
C SER A 8 92.12 30.22 -20.08
N SER A 9 91.81 31.43 -20.51
CA SER A 9 90.53 31.74 -21.19
C SER A 9 90.42 31.23 -22.61
N ALA A 10 91.47 30.60 -23.19
CA ALA A 10 91.52 30.20 -24.60
C ALA A 10 90.90 28.81 -24.89
N VAL A 11 90.84 27.94 -23.88
CA VAL A 11 90.29 26.54 -24.13
C VAL A 11 88.74 26.47 -23.98
N ARG A 12 88.19 27.45 -23.25
CA ARG A 12 86.72 27.48 -23.06
C ARG A 12 85.92 28.05 -24.22
N VAL A 13 86.52 28.82 -25.13
CA VAL A 13 85.86 29.38 -26.33
C VAL A 13 85.74 28.33 -27.47
N ALA A 14 86.73 27.43 -27.60
CA ALA A 14 86.71 26.42 -28.62
C ALA A 14 85.66 25.28 -28.36
N VAL A 15 85.33 24.96 -27.13
CA VAL A 15 84.36 23.92 -26.82
C VAL A 15 82.89 24.46 -26.90
N LEU A 16 82.68 25.76 -26.77
CA LEU A 16 81.33 26.36 -26.88
C LEU A 16 80.92 26.59 -28.34
N VAL A 17 81.82 26.73 -29.27
CA VAL A 17 81.50 26.89 -30.72
C VAL A 17 81.19 25.56 -31.42
N THR A 18 81.73 24.43 -30.94
CA THR A 18 81.44 23.10 -31.48
C THR A 18 80.11 22.55 -30.93
N LEU A 19 79.61 23.04 -29.84
CA LEU A 19 78.33 22.57 -29.26
C LEU A 19 77.11 23.34 -29.83
N SER A 20 77.29 24.52 -30.41
CA SER A 20 76.24 25.32 -31.04
C SER A 20 75.98 24.94 -32.54
N ALA A 21 76.81 24.19 -33.17
CA ALA A 21 76.61 23.72 -34.57
C ALA A 21 75.83 22.40 -34.66
N GLY A 22 75.64 21.66 -33.57
CA GLY A 22 74.89 20.39 -33.50
C GLY A 22 73.38 20.50 -33.26
N LEU A 23 72.87 21.73 -32.94
CA LEU A 23 71.39 21.89 -32.67
C LEU A 23 70.61 22.44 -33.86
N ALA A 24 71.18 22.61 -35.04
CA ALA A 24 70.47 23.16 -36.20
C ALA A 24 70.05 22.09 -37.22
N ALA A 25 70.16 20.80 -36.92
CA ALA A 25 69.86 19.68 -37.88
C ALA A 25 68.76 18.74 -37.35
N CYS A 26 67.88 19.16 -36.40
CA CYS A 26 66.66 18.44 -36.15
C CYS A 26 65.56 19.02 -37.02
N GLY A 27 65.20 18.21 -38.01
CA GLY A 27 64.26 18.46 -39.09
C GLY A 27 62.89 18.93 -38.61
N LYS A 28 62.27 19.65 -39.50
CA LYS A 28 60.80 19.77 -39.58
C LYS A 28 60.19 18.36 -39.52
N GLU A 29 59.83 17.92 -38.33
CA GLU A 29 58.73 17.00 -38.19
C GLU A 29 57.46 17.80 -38.51
N ASP A 30 56.87 17.51 -39.66
CA ASP A 30 55.48 17.83 -39.90
C ASP A 30 54.70 17.40 -38.66
N ALA A 31 54.30 18.35 -37.82
CA ALA A 31 53.22 18.14 -36.88
C ALA A 31 51.99 17.85 -37.74
N SER A 32 51.87 16.59 -38.18
CA SER A 32 50.58 16.06 -38.54
C SER A 32 49.72 16.32 -37.29
N GLN A 33 48.86 17.33 -37.37
CA GLN A 33 47.74 17.52 -36.48
C GLN A 33 47.05 16.17 -36.46
N GLN A 34 47.39 15.36 -35.45
CA GLN A 34 46.50 14.28 -35.01
C GLN A 34 45.19 14.98 -34.72
N GLN A 35 44.30 15.04 -35.73
CA GLN A 35 42.90 15.33 -35.52
C GLN A 35 42.48 14.39 -34.42
N ALA A 36 42.40 14.90 -33.17
CA ALA A 36 41.90 14.15 -32.07
C ALA A 36 40.53 13.61 -32.51
N SER A 37 40.48 12.32 -32.74
CA SER A 37 39.26 11.68 -33.20
C SER A 37 38.16 12.07 -32.22
N ALA A 38 37.09 12.65 -32.75
CA ALA A 38 35.96 13.10 -31.92
C ALA A 38 35.58 11.97 -30.95
N PRO A 39 35.51 12.23 -29.63
CA PRO A 39 35.24 11.21 -28.66
C PRO A 39 33.91 10.54 -28.97
N GLU A 40 33.91 9.20 -28.94
CA GLU A 40 32.71 8.42 -29.17
C GLU A 40 31.81 8.44 -27.91
N VAL A 41 30.51 8.77 -28.11
CA VAL A 41 29.50 8.88 -27.06
C VAL A 41 28.25 8.11 -27.47
N GLY A 42 27.65 7.41 -26.49
CA GLY A 42 26.38 6.72 -26.69
C GLY A 42 25.20 7.68 -26.52
N VAL A 43 24.36 7.75 -27.54
CA VAL A 43 23.18 8.61 -27.56
C VAL A 43 21.89 7.81 -27.67
N ILE A 44 20.83 8.33 -27.06
CA ILE A 44 19.46 7.87 -27.24
C ILE A 44 18.66 9.00 -27.90
N GLU A 45 17.97 8.69 -29.00
CA GLU A 45 16.99 9.58 -29.58
C GLU A 45 15.67 9.51 -28.79
N LEU A 46 15.17 10.64 -28.37
CA LEU A 46 13.95 10.72 -27.57
C LEU A 46 12.73 10.58 -28.45
N ALA A 47 12.00 9.48 -28.26
CA ALA A 47 10.69 9.28 -28.86
C ALA A 47 9.59 9.53 -27.80
N PRO A 48 8.51 10.25 -28.15
CA PRO A 48 7.35 10.35 -27.29
C PRO A 48 6.68 8.98 -27.17
N GLN A 49 6.36 8.58 -25.93
CA GLN A 49 5.70 7.31 -25.66
C GLN A 49 4.53 7.49 -24.71
N PRO A 50 3.46 6.70 -24.89
CA PRO A 50 2.35 6.73 -23.94
C PRO A 50 2.79 6.18 -22.59
N LEU A 51 2.54 6.93 -21.54
CA LEU A 51 2.89 6.57 -20.17
C LEU A 51 1.67 6.65 -19.29
N VAL A 52 1.36 5.56 -18.59
CA VAL A 52 0.37 5.57 -17.50
C VAL A 52 1.10 5.96 -16.23
N LEU A 53 0.72 7.09 -15.66
CA LEU A 53 1.26 7.54 -14.38
C LEU A 53 0.50 6.85 -13.26
N THR A 54 1.23 6.22 -12.35
CA THR A 54 0.67 5.59 -11.16
C THR A 54 1.32 6.15 -9.90
N THR A 55 0.51 6.38 -8.88
CA THR A 55 1.01 6.66 -7.53
C THR A 55 0.79 5.45 -6.65
N GLU A 56 1.84 4.96 -6.02
CA GLU A 56 1.78 3.87 -5.05
C GLU A 56 1.66 4.43 -3.64
N LEU A 57 0.64 3.97 -2.92
CA LEU A 57 0.36 4.35 -1.55
C LEU A 57 0.43 3.09 -0.67
N PRO A 58 1.33 3.02 0.31
CA PRO A 58 1.39 1.88 1.23
C PRO A 58 0.14 1.84 2.10
N GLY A 59 -0.41 0.65 2.30
CA GLY A 59 -1.63 0.43 3.07
C GLY A 59 -1.63 -0.91 3.80
N ARG A 60 -2.67 -1.09 4.64
CA ARG A 60 -2.98 -2.35 5.31
C ARG A 60 -4.42 -2.74 5.06
N THR A 61 -4.64 -4.03 4.95
CA THR A 61 -6.00 -4.58 4.87
C THR A 61 -6.64 -4.63 6.24
N THR A 62 -7.94 -4.35 6.30
CA THR A 62 -8.78 -4.48 7.50
C THR A 62 -10.10 -5.14 7.14
N ALA A 63 -10.66 -5.95 8.05
CA ALA A 63 -11.94 -6.60 7.79
C ALA A 63 -13.06 -5.55 7.61
N TYR A 64 -14.03 -5.85 6.74
CA TYR A 64 -15.19 -4.98 6.50
C TYR A 64 -16.05 -4.82 7.76
N LEU A 65 -16.35 -5.94 8.42
CA LEU A 65 -17.01 -5.98 9.73
C LEU A 65 -16.24 -6.94 10.65
N VAL A 66 -16.16 -6.58 11.91
CA VAL A 66 -15.60 -7.43 12.98
C VAL A 66 -16.63 -7.53 14.08
N SER A 67 -16.97 -8.73 14.51
CA SER A 67 -17.85 -8.95 15.62
C SER A 67 -17.24 -9.94 16.61
N GLU A 68 -17.11 -9.50 17.84
CA GLU A 68 -16.69 -10.33 18.96
C GLU A 68 -17.89 -11.07 19.53
N VAL A 69 -17.80 -12.39 19.60
CA VAL A 69 -18.82 -13.27 20.17
C VAL A 69 -18.59 -13.37 21.66
N ARG A 70 -19.48 -12.79 22.46
CA ARG A 70 -19.40 -12.76 23.92
C ARG A 70 -20.64 -13.41 24.54
N PRO A 71 -20.53 -14.14 25.67
CA PRO A 71 -21.68 -14.72 26.34
C PRO A 71 -22.51 -13.63 27.02
N GLN A 72 -23.84 -13.75 27.02
CA GLN A 72 -24.76 -12.83 27.68
C GLN A 72 -25.28 -13.41 29.01
N VAL A 73 -25.10 -14.73 29.23
CA VAL A 73 -25.44 -15.43 30.45
C VAL A 73 -24.26 -16.24 30.97
N THR A 74 -24.21 -16.47 32.26
CA THR A 74 -23.15 -17.26 32.92
C THR A 74 -23.53 -18.72 32.98
N GLY A 75 -22.61 -19.62 32.59
CA GLY A 75 -22.81 -21.06 32.67
C GLY A 75 -21.69 -21.89 32.05
N ILE A 76 -21.82 -23.19 32.13
CA ILE A 76 -20.83 -24.12 31.55
C ILE A 76 -21.09 -24.27 30.05
N LEU A 77 -20.02 -24.13 29.24
CA LEU A 77 -20.05 -24.37 27.80
C LEU A 77 -20.14 -25.87 27.54
N LEU A 78 -21.25 -26.34 26.93
CA LEU A 78 -21.46 -27.76 26.65
C LEU A 78 -20.78 -28.18 25.37
N GLU A 79 -20.93 -27.39 24.29
CA GLU A 79 -20.41 -27.74 22.99
C GLU A 79 -20.11 -26.52 22.13
N ARG A 80 -19.23 -26.71 21.16
CA ARG A 80 -18.96 -25.79 20.06
C ARG A 80 -19.50 -26.39 18.77
N GLN A 81 -20.34 -25.66 18.04
CA GLN A 81 -21.06 -26.14 16.86
C GLN A 81 -20.52 -25.58 15.55
N PHE A 82 -19.24 -25.22 15.50
CA PHE A 82 -18.57 -24.75 14.29
C PHE A 82 -17.13 -25.28 14.23
N GLN A 83 -16.57 -25.26 13.02
CA GLN A 83 -15.15 -25.51 12.79
C GLN A 83 -14.39 -24.18 12.76
N GLU A 84 -13.28 -24.09 13.47
CA GLU A 84 -12.42 -22.91 13.51
C GLU A 84 -11.90 -22.59 12.09
N GLY A 85 -11.93 -21.30 11.71
CA GLY A 85 -11.54 -20.86 10.39
C GLY A 85 -12.57 -21.08 9.29
N SER A 86 -13.74 -21.69 9.58
CA SER A 86 -14.82 -21.86 8.62
C SER A 86 -15.66 -20.58 8.44
N GLU A 87 -16.46 -20.57 7.38
CA GLU A 87 -17.49 -19.55 7.21
C GLU A 87 -18.73 -19.87 8.01
N VAL A 88 -19.30 -18.86 8.66
CA VAL A 88 -20.53 -18.93 9.43
C VAL A 88 -21.53 -17.89 8.92
N LYS A 89 -22.82 -18.17 9.09
CA LYS A 89 -23.91 -17.27 8.71
C LYS A 89 -24.45 -16.55 9.93
N ALA A 90 -24.88 -15.30 9.78
CA ALA A 90 -25.59 -14.58 10.83
C ALA A 90 -26.77 -15.41 11.36
N GLY A 91 -26.90 -15.52 12.69
CA GLY A 91 -27.89 -16.35 13.38
C GLY A 91 -27.50 -17.82 13.55
N GLN A 92 -26.43 -18.31 12.92
CA GLN A 92 -25.94 -19.67 13.13
C GLN A 92 -25.49 -19.87 14.57
N VAL A 93 -25.92 -20.99 15.20
CA VAL A 93 -25.48 -21.33 16.56
C VAL A 93 -24.00 -21.69 16.54
N LEU A 94 -23.24 -21.04 17.40
CA LEU A 94 -21.79 -21.24 17.55
C LEU A 94 -21.46 -22.05 18.79
N TYR A 95 -22.12 -21.71 19.91
CA TYR A 95 -21.88 -22.34 21.20
C TYR A 95 -23.19 -22.62 21.91
N GLN A 96 -23.20 -23.66 22.74
CA GLN A 96 -24.29 -24.00 23.63
C GLN A 96 -23.82 -23.96 25.10
N ILE A 97 -24.34 -23.03 25.86
CA ILE A 97 -24.23 -23.01 27.31
C ILE A 97 -25.28 -23.98 27.90
N ASN A 98 -25.00 -24.58 29.06
CA ASN A 98 -25.93 -25.50 29.72
C ASN A 98 -27.30 -24.86 29.94
N PRO A 99 -28.36 -25.28 29.22
CA PRO A 99 -29.68 -24.68 29.31
C PRO A 99 -30.51 -25.19 30.52
N ALA A 100 -30.07 -26.22 31.23
CA ALA A 100 -30.90 -26.87 32.27
C ALA A 100 -31.32 -25.94 33.40
N PRO A 101 -30.44 -25.10 34.00
CA PRO A 101 -30.84 -24.14 35.02
C PRO A 101 -31.86 -23.11 34.52
N PHE A 102 -31.67 -22.62 33.28
CA PHE A 102 -32.55 -21.63 32.66
C PHE A 102 -33.91 -22.22 32.30
N ARG A 103 -33.97 -23.47 31.81
CA ARG A 103 -35.26 -24.18 31.64
C ARG A 103 -36.03 -24.34 32.93
N ALA A 104 -35.34 -24.68 34.03
CA ALA A 104 -35.98 -24.79 35.32
C ALA A 104 -36.55 -23.45 35.82
N THR A 105 -35.82 -22.36 35.59
CA THR A 105 -36.27 -21.00 35.91
C THR A 105 -37.49 -20.60 35.09
N LEU A 106 -37.44 -20.85 33.76
CA LEU A 106 -38.60 -20.61 32.89
C LEU A 106 -39.83 -21.41 33.31
N SER A 107 -39.66 -22.71 33.62
CA SER A 107 -40.78 -23.55 34.10
C SER A 107 -41.38 -23.03 35.38
N ARG A 108 -40.57 -22.54 36.33
CA ARG A 108 -41.05 -21.92 37.57
C ARG A 108 -41.85 -20.63 37.32
N ALA A 109 -41.31 -19.77 36.46
CA ALA A 109 -41.97 -18.54 36.04
C ALA A 109 -43.31 -18.82 35.36
N GLN A 110 -43.37 -19.84 34.49
CA GLN A 110 -44.61 -20.28 33.81
C GLN A 110 -45.66 -20.74 34.79
N ALA A 111 -45.30 -21.57 35.78
CA ALA A 111 -46.25 -22.02 36.82
C ALA A 111 -46.81 -20.84 37.65
N SER A 112 -45.96 -19.83 37.95
CA SER A 112 -46.40 -18.60 38.63
C SER A 112 -47.36 -17.78 37.78
N LEU A 113 -47.09 -17.68 36.46
CA LEU A 113 -47.95 -17.00 35.48
C LEU A 113 -49.32 -17.68 35.40
N ASP A 114 -49.36 -19.01 35.32
CA ASP A 114 -50.60 -19.79 35.20
C ASP A 114 -51.48 -19.58 36.47
N SER A 115 -50.85 -19.59 37.66
CA SER A 115 -51.55 -19.30 38.93
C SER A 115 -52.08 -17.87 38.99
N ALA A 116 -51.25 -16.86 38.64
CA ALA A 116 -51.68 -15.47 38.65
C ALA A 116 -52.77 -15.17 37.60
N LYS A 117 -52.69 -15.82 36.46
CA LYS A 117 -53.71 -15.72 35.41
C LYS A 117 -55.06 -16.27 35.89
N LEU A 118 -55.10 -17.47 36.51
CA LEU A 118 -56.30 -18.04 37.05
C LEU A 118 -56.95 -17.15 38.11
N LEU A 119 -56.15 -16.49 38.91
CA LEU A 119 -56.65 -15.54 39.95
C LEU A 119 -57.23 -14.30 39.26
N ALA A 120 -56.52 -13.66 38.35
CA ALA A 120 -56.99 -12.51 37.59
C ALA A 120 -58.28 -12.80 36.81
N ASP A 121 -58.34 -13.91 36.08
CA ASP A 121 -59.54 -14.34 35.35
C ASP A 121 -60.73 -14.57 36.27
N ARG A 122 -60.48 -15.07 37.49
CA ARG A 122 -61.52 -15.24 38.52
C ARG A 122 -62.03 -13.89 39.03
N TYR A 123 -61.16 -12.97 39.30
CA TYR A 123 -61.49 -11.65 39.83
C TYR A 123 -62.17 -10.78 38.77
N ASP A 124 -61.80 -10.88 37.51
CA ASP A 124 -62.51 -10.22 36.39
C ASP A 124 -63.96 -10.66 36.27
N ARG A 125 -64.30 -11.94 36.63
CA ARG A 125 -65.69 -12.43 36.68
C ARG A 125 -66.44 -12.00 37.99
N LEU A 126 -65.73 -11.94 39.09
CA LEU A 126 -66.33 -11.60 40.40
C LEU A 126 -66.67 -10.08 40.55
N ILE A 127 -65.91 -9.20 39.84
CA ILE A 127 -66.19 -7.77 39.86
C ILE A 127 -67.55 -7.44 39.20
N GLU A 128 -68.01 -8.20 38.23
CA GLU A 128 -69.28 -8.01 37.54
C GLU A 128 -70.47 -8.21 38.54
N THR A 129 -70.31 -9.14 39.52
CA THR A 129 -71.27 -9.43 40.56
C THR A 129 -71.08 -8.56 41.81
N ARG A 130 -70.11 -7.62 41.79
CA ARG A 130 -69.72 -6.80 42.95
C ARG A 130 -69.25 -7.60 44.17
N ALA A 131 -68.81 -8.82 44.03
CA ALA A 131 -68.34 -9.69 45.12
C ALA A 131 -66.92 -9.34 45.61
N ILE A 132 -66.19 -8.49 44.89
CA ILE A 132 -64.83 -8.00 45.20
C ILE A 132 -64.73 -6.50 44.94
N SER A 133 -63.72 -5.86 45.57
CA SER A 133 -63.38 -4.46 45.29
C SER A 133 -62.65 -4.27 43.98
N GLN A 134 -62.70 -3.06 43.41
CA GLN A 134 -61.94 -2.66 42.26
C GLN A 134 -60.41 -2.84 42.52
N GLN A 135 -59.94 -2.51 43.70
CA GLN A 135 -58.59 -2.63 44.14
C GLN A 135 -58.06 -4.08 44.04
N GLU A 136 -58.83 -5.05 44.60
CA GLU A 136 -58.49 -6.47 44.61
C GLU A 136 -58.31 -7.01 43.13
N ARG A 137 -59.25 -6.59 42.28
CA ARG A 137 -59.13 -6.94 40.81
C ARG A 137 -57.86 -6.34 40.19
N ASP A 138 -57.59 -5.06 40.45
CA ASP A 138 -56.44 -4.36 39.87
C ASP A 138 -55.10 -4.93 40.41
N ASP A 139 -55.07 -5.34 41.69
CA ASP A 139 -53.93 -6.03 42.32
C ASP A 139 -53.68 -7.41 41.64
N ALA A 140 -54.73 -8.22 41.46
CA ALA A 140 -54.63 -9.52 40.82
C ALA A 140 -54.15 -9.38 39.32
N ARG A 141 -54.69 -8.37 38.64
CA ARG A 141 -54.25 -8.04 37.27
C ARG A 141 -52.79 -7.60 37.22
N SER A 142 -52.33 -6.79 38.17
CA SER A 142 -50.96 -6.36 38.32
C SER A 142 -50.02 -7.56 38.55
N GLN A 143 -50.39 -8.50 39.42
CA GLN A 143 -49.63 -9.73 39.67
C GLN A 143 -49.52 -10.60 38.39
N TYR A 144 -50.62 -10.73 37.62
CA TYR A 144 -50.60 -11.43 36.33
C TYR A 144 -49.61 -10.79 35.36
N LEU A 145 -49.59 -9.44 35.22
CA LEU A 145 -48.69 -8.74 34.33
C LEU A 145 -47.22 -8.89 34.77
N GLN A 146 -46.95 -8.84 36.06
CA GLN A 146 -45.61 -9.08 36.64
C GLN A 146 -45.13 -10.51 36.36
N ALA A 147 -45.99 -11.51 36.55
CA ALA A 147 -45.66 -12.91 36.28
C ALA A 147 -45.42 -13.15 34.80
N ARG A 148 -46.17 -12.49 33.91
CA ARG A 148 -45.96 -12.53 32.46
C ARG A 148 -44.61 -11.95 32.07
N ALA A 149 -44.21 -10.81 32.63
CA ALA A 149 -42.91 -10.20 32.42
C ALA A 149 -41.74 -11.11 32.88
N ALA A 150 -41.94 -11.82 34.05
CA ALA A 150 -40.96 -12.77 34.55
C ALA A 150 -40.77 -13.99 33.63
N VAL A 151 -41.82 -14.49 32.99
CA VAL A 151 -41.71 -15.55 31.95
C VAL A 151 -40.93 -15.06 30.75
N GLU A 152 -41.18 -13.83 30.25
CA GLU A 152 -40.47 -13.27 29.12
C GLU A 152 -38.99 -13.10 29.43
N SER A 153 -38.63 -12.59 30.59
CA SER A 153 -37.23 -12.49 31.03
C SER A 153 -36.54 -13.86 31.09
N ALA A 154 -37.19 -14.87 31.72
CA ALA A 154 -36.64 -16.21 31.80
C ALA A 154 -36.48 -16.90 30.42
N ARG A 155 -37.34 -16.56 29.46
CA ARG A 155 -37.24 -17.02 28.05
C ARG A 155 -36.04 -16.41 27.36
N ILE A 156 -35.85 -15.10 27.49
CA ILE A 156 -34.69 -14.39 26.93
C ILE A 156 -33.39 -14.99 27.48
N ASP A 157 -33.31 -15.21 28.79
CA ASP A 157 -32.12 -15.82 29.42
C ASP A 157 -31.85 -17.23 28.90
N LEU A 158 -32.91 -18.03 28.63
CA LEU A 158 -32.79 -19.34 28.03
C LEU A 158 -32.31 -19.22 26.59
N ASP A 159 -32.80 -18.29 25.80
CA ASP A 159 -32.38 -18.07 24.44
C ASP A 159 -30.89 -17.63 24.36
N PHE A 160 -30.41 -16.83 25.32
CA PHE A 160 -29.00 -16.44 25.44
C PHE A 160 -28.06 -17.62 25.76
N THR A 161 -28.58 -18.79 26.16
CA THR A 161 -27.75 -20.01 26.26
C THR A 161 -27.28 -20.52 24.90
N ARG A 162 -27.94 -20.12 23.81
CA ARG A 162 -27.54 -20.38 22.45
C ARG A 162 -26.82 -19.17 21.92
N ILE A 163 -25.49 -19.25 21.84
CA ILE A 163 -24.67 -18.13 21.36
C ILE A 163 -24.61 -18.24 19.84
N THR A 164 -25.13 -17.25 19.14
CA THR A 164 -25.20 -17.22 17.68
C THR A 164 -24.21 -16.22 17.08
N ALA A 165 -23.87 -16.40 15.80
CA ALA A 165 -23.06 -15.46 15.03
C ALA A 165 -23.82 -14.14 14.81
N PRO A 166 -23.29 -12.98 15.23
CA PRO A 166 -23.96 -11.69 15.00
C PRO A 166 -23.93 -11.24 13.55
N ILE A 167 -22.88 -11.63 12.81
CA ILE A 167 -22.66 -11.32 11.40
C ILE A 167 -22.28 -12.60 10.64
N SER A 168 -22.46 -12.57 9.33
CA SER A 168 -21.88 -13.59 8.45
C SER A 168 -20.43 -13.28 8.17
N GLY A 169 -19.57 -14.32 8.05
CA GLY A 169 -18.16 -14.18 7.76
C GLY A 169 -17.33 -15.35 8.27
N ARG A 170 -16.02 -15.18 8.27
CA ARG A 170 -15.09 -16.21 8.71
C ARG A 170 -14.89 -16.11 10.21
N ILE A 171 -15.13 -17.25 10.91
CA ILE A 171 -14.91 -17.31 12.36
C ILE A 171 -13.46 -17.69 12.66
N GLY A 172 -12.87 -16.99 13.64
CA GLY A 172 -11.53 -17.28 14.12
C GLY A 172 -11.47 -18.53 15.01
N ARG A 173 -10.35 -18.67 15.74
CA ARG A 173 -10.18 -19.71 16.77
C ARG A 173 -11.08 -19.42 17.96
N SER A 174 -11.50 -20.47 18.67
CA SER A 174 -12.15 -20.38 19.97
C SER A 174 -11.12 -20.08 21.07
N SER A 175 -11.43 -19.15 21.97
CA SER A 175 -10.62 -18.87 23.16
C SER A 175 -10.93 -19.79 24.34
N VAL A 176 -12.00 -20.58 24.24
CA VAL A 176 -12.51 -21.44 25.30
C VAL A 176 -12.73 -22.87 24.79
N THR A 177 -12.67 -23.82 25.71
CA THR A 177 -12.92 -25.24 25.44
C THR A 177 -14.26 -25.70 26.04
N GLN A 178 -14.75 -26.85 25.59
CA GLN A 178 -15.90 -27.51 26.19
C GLN A 178 -15.66 -27.78 27.67
N GLY A 179 -16.67 -27.60 28.49
CA GLY A 179 -16.58 -27.72 29.96
C GLY A 179 -16.11 -26.46 30.67
N ALA A 180 -15.66 -25.42 29.97
CA ALA A 180 -15.27 -24.17 30.61
C ALA A 180 -16.46 -23.42 31.15
N LEU A 181 -16.27 -22.74 32.27
CA LEU A 181 -17.24 -21.77 32.79
C LEU A 181 -17.04 -20.45 32.04
N VAL A 182 -18.12 -19.95 31.43
CA VAL A 182 -18.17 -18.62 30.83
C VAL A 182 -19.05 -17.70 31.64
N THR A 183 -18.70 -16.42 31.72
CA THR A 183 -19.43 -15.42 32.49
C THR A 183 -20.05 -14.36 31.61
N ALA A 184 -21.24 -13.90 31.97
CA ALA A 184 -21.94 -12.85 31.22
C ALA A 184 -21.06 -11.62 31.06
N ASN A 185 -20.99 -11.09 29.82
CA ASN A 185 -20.23 -9.90 29.47
C ASN A 185 -18.73 -9.93 29.82
N GLN A 186 -18.12 -11.14 29.88
CA GLN A 186 -16.69 -11.26 30.12
C GLN A 186 -15.84 -10.44 29.10
N ALA A 187 -14.68 -9.98 29.56
CA ALA A 187 -13.78 -9.15 28.74
C ALA A 187 -13.25 -9.87 27.52
N ASP A 188 -12.94 -11.17 27.65
CA ASP A 188 -12.41 -11.98 26.57
C ASP A 188 -13.54 -12.54 25.71
N ALA A 189 -13.47 -12.30 24.41
CA ALA A 189 -14.41 -12.87 23.46
C ALA A 189 -14.20 -14.39 23.33
N LEU A 190 -15.28 -15.15 23.15
CA LEU A 190 -15.23 -16.60 22.89
C LEU A 190 -14.63 -16.91 21.51
N ALA A 191 -14.97 -16.10 20.53
CA ALA A 191 -14.44 -16.12 19.17
C ALA A 191 -14.69 -14.76 18.52
N THR A 192 -14.03 -14.51 17.40
CA THR A 192 -14.26 -13.32 16.57
C THR A 192 -14.72 -13.76 15.19
N VAL A 193 -15.81 -13.16 14.70
CA VAL A 193 -16.30 -13.35 13.32
C VAL A 193 -15.91 -12.11 12.52
N GLN A 194 -15.29 -12.32 11.36
CA GLN A 194 -14.84 -11.25 10.47
C GLN A 194 -15.44 -11.42 9.09
N GLN A 195 -16.05 -10.37 8.57
CA GLN A 195 -16.48 -10.33 7.18
C GLN A 195 -15.29 -9.89 6.35
N LEU A 196 -14.87 -10.76 5.42
CA LEU A 196 -13.68 -10.56 4.57
C LEU A 196 -14.02 -10.17 3.14
N ASP A 197 -15.27 -10.31 2.71
CA ASP A 197 -15.77 -9.86 1.41
C ASP A 197 -16.99 -8.95 1.61
N PRO A 198 -16.90 -7.67 1.18
CA PRO A 198 -15.69 -6.98 0.73
C PRO A 198 -14.65 -6.80 1.86
N ILE A 199 -13.44 -6.32 1.53
CA ILE A 199 -12.39 -6.00 2.49
C ILE A 199 -11.97 -4.54 2.37
N TYR A 200 -11.57 -3.92 3.46
CA TYR A 200 -11.00 -2.57 3.47
C TYR A 200 -9.48 -2.61 3.30
N VAL A 201 -8.97 -1.57 2.66
CA VAL A 201 -7.55 -1.21 2.65
C VAL A 201 -7.42 0.20 3.19
N ASP A 202 -6.76 0.33 4.31
CA ASP A 202 -6.50 1.61 4.97
C ASP A 202 -5.10 2.10 4.57
N VAL A 203 -5.05 3.31 4.01
CA VAL A 203 -3.85 3.97 3.51
C VAL A 203 -3.65 5.26 4.29
N VAL A 204 -2.56 5.36 5.04
CA VAL A 204 -2.26 6.55 5.83
C VAL A 204 -1.42 7.51 5.00
N GLN A 205 -1.89 8.75 4.82
CA GLN A 205 -1.24 9.78 4.02
C GLN A 205 -1.26 11.13 4.72
N PRO A 206 -0.26 12.02 4.46
CA PRO A 206 -0.34 13.40 4.89
C PRO A 206 -1.58 14.11 4.31
N SER A 207 -2.17 15.03 5.07
CA SER A 207 -3.37 15.77 4.64
C SER A 207 -3.17 16.56 3.34
N ILE A 208 -1.94 17.02 3.07
CA ILE A 208 -1.59 17.68 1.80
C ILE A 208 -1.79 16.75 0.60
N THR A 209 -1.43 15.46 0.75
CA THR A 209 -1.64 14.44 -0.30
C THR A 209 -3.12 14.22 -0.59
N LEU A 210 -3.97 14.20 0.46
CA LEU A 210 -5.43 14.12 0.29
C LEU A 210 -5.96 15.27 -0.54
N LEU A 211 -5.52 16.51 -0.27
CA LEU A 211 -5.97 17.69 -1.02
C LEU A 211 -5.56 17.60 -2.49
N GLN A 212 -4.33 17.14 -2.77
CA GLN A 212 -3.85 16.91 -4.13
C GLN A 212 -4.68 15.83 -4.85
N LEU A 213 -4.90 14.67 -4.21
CA LEU A 213 -5.69 13.58 -4.80
C LEU A 213 -7.13 14.01 -5.10
N ARG A 214 -7.77 14.80 -4.22
CA ARG A 214 -9.10 15.37 -4.48
C ARG A 214 -9.09 16.31 -5.66
N GLN A 215 -8.08 17.18 -5.75
CA GLN A 215 -7.95 18.12 -6.87
C GLN A 215 -7.67 17.37 -8.19
N ASP A 216 -6.88 16.31 -8.14
CA ASP A 216 -6.55 15.47 -9.29
C ASP A 216 -7.78 14.68 -9.77
N LEU A 217 -8.60 14.20 -8.86
CA LEU A 217 -9.87 13.55 -9.20
C LEU A 217 -10.86 14.57 -9.81
N ALA A 218 -11.01 15.76 -9.19
CA ALA A 218 -11.91 16.80 -9.69
C ALA A 218 -11.50 17.34 -11.07
N SER A 219 -10.21 17.38 -11.37
CA SER A 219 -9.67 17.80 -12.68
C SER A 219 -9.64 16.69 -13.73
N GLY A 220 -10.05 15.46 -13.38
CA GLY A 220 -10.02 14.30 -14.27
C GLY A 220 -8.61 13.72 -14.50
N ARG A 221 -7.61 14.12 -13.71
CA ARG A 221 -6.27 13.53 -13.76
C ARG A 221 -6.22 12.13 -13.12
N LEU A 222 -7.09 11.83 -12.17
CA LEU A 222 -7.27 10.49 -11.63
C LEU A 222 -8.45 9.79 -12.31
N LYS A 223 -8.30 8.49 -12.56
CA LYS A 223 -9.39 7.66 -13.09
C LYS A 223 -10.49 7.56 -12.05
N SER A 224 -11.69 8.06 -12.40
CA SER A 224 -12.86 8.01 -11.53
C SER A 224 -13.52 6.64 -11.58
N ALA A 225 -13.92 6.14 -10.40
CA ALA A 225 -14.78 4.95 -10.23
C ALA A 225 -16.28 5.32 -10.05
N GLY A 226 -16.66 6.59 -10.27
CA GLY A 226 -17.97 7.16 -10.00
C GLY A 226 -18.09 7.76 -8.60
N ASP A 227 -19.14 8.56 -8.36
CA ASP A 227 -19.52 9.12 -7.06
C ASP A 227 -18.36 9.80 -6.27
N GLY A 228 -17.44 10.47 -6.97
CA GLY A 228 -16.30 11.11 -6.32
C GLY A 228 -15.24 10.14 -5.75
N GLN A 229 -15.26 8.89 -6.18
CA GLN A 229 -14.30 7.84 -5.81
C GLN A 229 -13.25 7.65 -6.91
N ALA A 230 -12.02 7.31 -6.52
CA ALA A 230 -10.97 6.96 -7.47
C ALA A 230 -10.86 5.43 -7.61
N GLU A 231 -10.62 4.97 -8.84
CA GLU A 231 -10.30 3.56 -9.08
C GLU A 231 -8.91 3.28 -8.57
N VAL A 232 -8.76 2.16 -7.85
CA VAL A 232 -7.50 1.76 -7.23
C VAL A 232 -7.25 0.29 -7.46
N HIS A 233 -6.00 -0.05 -7.80
CA HIS A 233 -5.51 -1.42 -7.90
C HIS A 233 -4.62 -1.74 -6.70
N LEU A 234 -4.42 -3.02 -6.40
CA LEU A 234 -3.52 -3.45 -5.35
C LEU A 234 -2.36 -4.24 -5.90
N LYS A 235 -1.19 -3.98 -5.34
CA LYS A 235 -0.02 -4.83 -5.44
C LYS A 235 0.21 -5.50 -4.10
N LEU A 236 0.29 -6.84 -4.11
CA LEU A 236 0.52 -7.65 -2.92
C LEU A 236 1.99 -7.61 -2.49
N GLU A 237 2.31 -8.08 -1.27
CA GLU A 237 3.68 -8.13 -0.76
C GLU A 237 4.65 -8.92 -1.65
N ASN A 238 4.16 -9.97 -2.30
CA ASN A 238 4.94 -10.78 -3.24
C ASN A 238 5.18 -10.11 -4.60
N GLY A 239 4.71 -8.88 -4.79
CA GLY A 239 4.83 -8.12 -6.03
C GLY A 239 3.80 -8.46 -7.10
N GLN A 240 2.88 -9.38 -6.85
CA GLN A 240 1.78 -9.71 -7.77
C GLN A 240 0.68 -8.65 -7.69
N ASP A 241 0.05 -8.40 -8.83
CA ASP A 241 -1.12 -7.53 -8.91
C ASP A 241 -2.37 -8.30 -8.48
N TYR A 242 -3.21 -7.67 -7.66
CA TYR A 242 -4.50 -8.23 -7.25
C TYR A 242 -5.51 -8.10 -8.39
N ALA A 243 -6.26 -9.18 -8.65
CA ALA A 243 -7.12 -9.27 -9.84
C ALA A 243 -8.31 -8.29 -9.85
N HIS A 244 -8.80 -7.89 -8.67
CA HIS A 244 -9.98 -7.05 -8.55
C HIS A 244 -9.60 -5.60 -8.25
N ALA A 245 -10.15 -4.67 -9.03
CA ALA A 245 -10.03 -3.24 -8.76
C ALA A 245 -10.95 -2.84 -7.60
N GLY A 246 -10.48 -1.92 -6.78
CA GLY A 246 -11.23 -1.33 -5.68
C GLY A 246 -11.60 0.13 -5.93
N LYS A 247 -12.29 0.70 -4.95
CA LYS A 247 -12.74 2.09 -4.94
C LYS A 247 -12.18 2.80 -3.73
N LEU A 248 -11.37 3.82 -3.95
CA LEU A 248 -10.84 4.69 -2.90
C LEU A 248 -11.92 5.71 -2.51
N GLN A 249 -12.29 5.69 -1.25
CA GLN A 249 -13.25 6.62 -0.67
C GLN A 249 -12.50 7.75 0.04
N PHE A 250 -12.86 9.00 -0.28
CA PHE A 250 -12.32 10.20 0.39
C PHE A 250 -13.20 10.62 1.57
N SER A 251 -13.67 9.64 2.35
CA SER A 251 -14.71 9.83 3.37
C SER A 251 -14.19 10.16 4.77
N GLU A 252 -12.88 10.09 5.01
CA GLU A 252 -12.33 10.44 6.32
C GLU A 252 -12.53 11.94 6.59
N VAL A 253 -13.08 12.24 7.75
CA VAL A 253 -13.46 13.62 8.15
C VAL A 253 -12.44 14.22 9.11
N SER A 254 -11.52 13.39 9.66
CA SER A 254 -10.59 13.78 10.70
C SER A 254 -9.13 13.65 10.27
N VAL A 255 -8.35 14.65 10.64
CA VAL A 255 -6.88 14.65 10.53
C VAL A 255 -6.34 14.38 11.92
N ASP A 256 -5.43 13.44 12.06
CA ASP A 256 -4.73 13.22 13.32
C ASP A 256 -3.90 14.46 13.68
N PRO A 257 -4.19 15.14 14.79
CA PRO A 257 -3.52 16.41 15.11
C PRO A 257 -2.05 16.26 15.51
N GLY A 258 -1.62 15.05 15.87
CA GLY A 258 -0.24 14.78 16.27
C GLY A 258 0.69 14.56 15.08
N THR A 259 0.17 13.94 14.02
CA THR A 259 0.96 13.54 12.84
C THR A 259 0.59 14.33 11.58
N GLY A 260 -0.56 15.00 11.54
CA GLY A 260 -1.11 15.63 10.34
C GLY A 260 -1.54 14.61 9.27
N ALA A 261 -1.66 13.35 9.64
CA ALA A 261 -2.03 12.26 8.74
C ALA A 261 -3.54 12.06 8.65
N VAL A 262 -3.99 11.53 7.53
CA VAL A 262 -5.37 11.13 7.25
C VAL A 262 -5.36 9.69 6.77
N THR A 263 -6.31 8.89 7.24
CA THR A 263 -6.51 7.54 6.75
C THR A 263 -7.49 7.56 5.58
N LEU A 264 -7.02 7.20 4.40
CA LEU A 264 -7.86 6.97 3.23
C LEU A 264 -8.28 5.51 3.22
N ARG A 265 -9.56 5.26 2.99
CA ARG A 265 -10.11 3.90 2.95
C ARG A 265 -10.53 3.53 1.54
N ALA A 266 -10.06 2.38 1.08
CA ALA A 266 -10.50 1.78 -0.16
C ALA A 266 -11.26 0.48 0.12
N VAL A 267 -12.27 0.19 -0.69
CA VAL A 267 -13.08 -1.03 -0.63
C VAL A 267 -12.71 -1.92 -1.79
N PHE A 268 -12.41 -3.18 -1.50
CA PHE A 268 -12.07 -4.19 -2.51
C PHE A 268 -12.98 -5.40 -2.40
N PRO A 269 -13.48 -5.94 -3.54
CA PRO A 269 -14.05 -7.29 -3.56
C PRO A 269 -12.98 -8.31 -3.17
N ASN A 270 -13.34 -9.32 -2.40
CA ASN A 270 -12.43 -10.39 -1.96
C ASN A 270 -13.10 -11.76 -1.98
N PRO A 271 -13.69 -12.17 -3.14
CA PRO A 271 -14.47 -13.41 -3.22
C PRO A 271 -13.63 -14.65 -2.93
N ASP A 272 -12.36 -14.65 -3.29
CA ASP A 272 -11.44 -15.79 -3.09
C ASP A 272 -10.81 -15.82 -1.71
N GLY A 273 -11.05 -14.80 -0.86
CA GLY A 273 -10.48 -14.71 0.48
C GLY A 273 -8.95 -14.59 0.54
N ILE A 274 -8.33 -14.13 -0.56
CA ILE A 274 -6.86 -13.97 -0.67
C ILE A 274 -6.36 -12.88 0.27
N LEU A 275 -7.11 -11.78 0.36
CA LEU A 275 -6.76 -10.68 1.25
C LEU A 275 -7.22 -11.03 2.67
N LEU A 276 -6.27 -11.08 3.59
CA LEU A 276 -6.52 -11.29 5.01
C LEU A 276 -6.27 -9.99 5.78
N PRO A 277 -7.03 -9.72 6.85
CA PRO A 277 -6.81 -8.54 7.67
C PRO A 277 -5.39 -8.47 8.24
N GLY A 278 -4.78 -7.28 8.17
CA GLY A 278 -3.43 -7.03 8.63
C GLY A 278 -2.33 -7.17 7.56
N MET A 279 -2.64 -7.68 6.36
CA MET A 279 -1.65 -7.78 5.28
C MET A 279 -1.21 -6.40 4.80
N PHE A 280 0.08 -6.28 4.49
CA PHE A 280 0.61 -5.12 3.78
C PHE A 280 0.27 -5.20 2.29
N VAL A 281 -0.14 -4.09 1.74
CA VAL A 281 -0.44 -3.95 0.32
C VAL A 281 -0.01 -2.57 -0.15
N ARG A 282 0.16 -2.41 -1.47
CA ARG A 282 0.38 -1.11 -2.10
C ARG A 282 -0.82 -0.80 -2.98
N ALA A 283 -1.52 0.25 -2.62
CA ALA A 283 -2.62 0.77 -3.42
C ALA A 283 -2.04 1.61 -4.57
N GLN A 284 -2.37 1.26 -5.80
CA GLN A 284 -1.93 1.93 -7.02
C GLN A 284 -3.08 2.72 -7.61
N LEU A 285 -2.94 4.05 -7.61
CA LEU A 285 -3.87 4.96 -8.27
C LEU A 285 -3.34 5.33 -9.65
N GLN A 286 -4.19 5.22 -10.67
CA GLN A 286 -3.86 5.68 -12.02
C GLN A 286 -4.13 7.19 -12.13
N GLU A 287 -3.06 7.98 -12.28
CA GLU A 287 -3.09 9.44 -12.42
C GLU A 287 -3.40 9.90 -13.86
N GLY A 288 -3.80 9.00 -14.72
CA GLY A 288 -4.07 9.28 -16.12
C GLY A 288 -2.96 8.82 -17.06
N ARG A 289 -3.19 9.05 -18.35
CA ARG A 289 -2.31 8.66 -19.44
C ARG A 289 -1.74 9.91 -20.09
N ARG A 290 -0.41 9.98 -20.15
CA ARG A 290 0.29 11.02 -20.89
C ARG A 290 0.75 10.43 -22.23
N GLU A 291 0.13 10.87 -23.32
CA GLU A 291 0.39 10.28 -24.65
C GLU A 291 1.79 10.58 -25.17
N ASN A 292 2.35 11.75 -24.81
CA ASN A 292 3.64 12.24 -25.31
C ASN A 292 4.65 12.39 -24.16
N ALA A 293 4.85 11.37 -23.34
CA ALA A 293 5.85 11.39 -22.29
C ALA A 293 7.26 11.23 -22.88
N LEU A 294 8.19 12.08 -22.44
CA LEU A 294 9.61 11.94 -22.76
C LEU A 294 10.33 11.35 -21.55
N LEU A 295 10.93 10.17 -21.73
CA LEU A 295 11.68 9.48 -20.68
C LEU A 295 13.17 9.47 -21.04
N VAL A 296 14.01 9.86 -20.06
CA VAL A 296 15.47 9.87 -20.20
C VAL A 296 16.07 8.97 -19.12
N PRO A 297 16.93 7.99 -19.48
CA PRO A 297 17.65 7.20 -18.48
C PRO A 297 18.39 8.05 -17.49
N GLN A 298 18.37 7.69 -16.20
CA GLN A 298 19.00 8.48 -15.12
C GLN A 298 20.47 8.78 -15.38
N ARG A 299 21.20 7.85 -16.04
CA ARG A 299 22.62 8.02 -16.41
C ARG A 299 22.87 9.15 -17.41
N GLY A 300 21.84 9.59 -18.18
CA GLY A 300 21.93 10.71 -19.12
C GLY A 300 21.62 12.08 -18.49
N VAL A 301 21.20 12.10 -17.22
CA VAL A 301 20.88 13.34 -16.48
C VAL A 301 21.92 13.55 -15.39
N THR A 302 22.59 14.68 -15.44
CA THR A 302 23.56 15.11 -14.42
C THR A 302 23.09 16.38 -13.73
N ARG A 303 23.82 16.85 -12.75
CA ARG A 303 23.54 18.13 -12.08
C ARG A 303 24.67 19.12 -12.38
N ASP A 304 24.30 20.35 -12.67
CA ASP A 304 25.27 21.44 -12.84
C ASP A 304 25.83 21.90 -11.47
N SER A 305 26.71 22.89 -11.51
CA SER A 305 27.32 23.49 -10.31
C SER A 305 26.31 24.18 -9.39
N GLN A 306 25.12 24.47 -9.87
CA GLN A 306 24.00 25.04 -9.09
C GLN A 306 23.00 23.95 -8.60
N GLY A 307 23.29 22.68 -8.87
CA GLY A 307 22.43 21.56 -8.51
C GLY A 307 21.22 21.32 -9.43
N LYS A 308 21.10 22.10 -10.53
CA LYS A 308 19.99 21.95 -11.49
C LYS A 308 20.19 20.70 -12.36
N PRO A 309 19.15 19.94 -12.68
CA PRO A 309 19.27 18.81 -13.60
C PRO A 309 19.57 19.31 -15.00
N VAL A 310 20.58 18.70 -15.64
CA VAL A 310 21.01 19.00 -17.01
C VAL A 310 21.25 17.71 -17.79
N ALA A 311 21.07 17.78 -19.11
CA ALA A 311 21.49 16.74 -20.02
C ALA A 311 22.37 17.31 -21.14
N LEU A 312 23.25 16.47 -21.66
CA LEU A 312 24.04 16.77 -22.84
C LEU A 312 23.32 16.21 -24.06
N VAL A 313 23.05 17.08 -25.04
CA VAL A 313 22.35 16.76 -26.28
C VAL A 313 23.29 16.98 -27.44
N VAL A 314 23.24 16.09 -28.43
CA VAL A 314 24.02 16.21 -29.65
C VAL A 314 23.14 16.80 -30.74
N ASP A 315 23.57 17.93 -31.34
CA ASP A 315 22.86 18.57 -32.46
C ASP A 315 23.15 17.88 -33.81
N ASP A 316 22.54 18.37 -34.88
CA ASP A 316 22.70 17.80 -36.22
C ASP A 316 24.14 17.92 -36.79
N LYS A 317 24.96 18.81 -36.22
CA LYS A 317 26.36 19.01 -36.56
C LYS A 317 27.31 18.17 -35.69
N ASN A 318 26.74 17.29 -34.83
CA ASN A 318 27.44 16.50 -33.83
C ASN A 318 28.19 17.35 -32.80
N ILE A 319 27.66 18.53 -32.46
CA ILE A 319 28.17 19.39 -31.38
C ILE A 319 27.35 19.16 -30.13
N VAL A 320 28.02 19.04 -28.98
CA VAL A 320 27.41 18.83 -27.69
C VAL A 320 26.83 20.14 -27.16
N GLN A 321 25.57 20.14 -26.81
CA GLN A 321 24.87 21.24 -26.14
C GLN A 321 24.41 20.81 -24.76
N GLN A 322 24.61 21.64 -23.75
CA GLN A 322 24.03 21.43 -22.42
C GLN A 322 22.66 22.08 -22.37
N ARG A 323 21.64 21.30 -21.95
CA ARG A 323 20.28 21.80 -21.72
C ARG A 323 19.85 21.58 -20.27
N THR A 324 19.30 22.62 -19.66
CA THR A 324 18.70 22.52 -18.34
C THR A 324 17.34 21.84 -18.45
N LEU A 325 17.07 20.89 -17.55
CA LEU A 325 15.88 20.07 -17.58
C LEU A 325 14.91 20.45 -16.46
N VAL A 326 13.64 20.20 -16.71
CA VAL A 326 12.62 20.09 -15.67
C VAL A 326 12.29 18.61 -15.53
N THR A 327 12.77 17.98 -14.46
CA THR A 327 12.47 16.58 -14.15
C THR A 327 11.27 16.53 -13.20
N GLU A 328 10.26 15.72 -13.51
CA GLU A 328 9.04 15.59 -12.69
C GLU A 328 9.17 14.45 -11.69
N ARG A 329 9.38 13.22 -12.17
CA ARG A 329 9.56 12.03 -11.30
C ARG A 329 10.47 11.00 -11.97
N SER A 330 10.99 10.10 -11.14
CA SER A 330 11.74 8.93 -11.59
C SER A 330 10.81 7.72 -11.68
N LEU A 331 10.89 6.98 -12.80
CA LEU A 331 10.11 5.79 -13.10
C LEU A 331 11.06 4.74 -13.70
N ASP A 332 11.15 3.58 -13.10
CA ASP A 332 11.94 2.43 -13.59
C ASP A 332 13.36 2.77 -14.08
N GLY A 333 14.09 3.63 -13.33
CA GLY A 333 15.44 4.05 -13.67
C GLY A 333 15.52 5.12 -14.76
N GLN A 334 14.40 5.73 -15.15
CA GLN A 334 14.30 6.84 -16.09
C GLN A 334 13.68 8.07 -15.44
N TRP A 335 14.04 9.26 -15.92
CA TRP A 335 13.40 10.51 -15.55
C TRP A 335 12.29 10.87 -16.52
N LEU A 336 11.09 11.15 -16.01
CA LEU A 336 10.04 11.82 -16.78
C LEU A 336 10.40 13.30 -16.89
N ILE A 337 10.50 13.78 -18.14
CA ILE A 337 10.89 15.15 -18.45
C ILE A 337 9.64 16.01 -18.67
N GLY A 338 9.50 17.05 -17.86
CA GLY A 338 8.46 18.07 -18.00
C GLY A 338 8.83 19.24 -18.91
N GLY A 339 10.15 19.41 -19.20
CA GLY A 339 10.62 20.49 -20.06
C GLY A 339 12.14 20.48 -20.25
N GLY A 340 12.60 21.21 -21.27
CA GLY A 340 14.03 21.34 -21.61
C GLY A 340 14.50 20.41 -22.73
N LEU A 341 13.70 19.40 -23.09
CA LEU A 341 13.95 18.49 -24.22
C LEU A 341 12.72 18.37 -25.12
N SER A 342 12.93 18.00 -26.36
CA SER A 342 11.93 17.77 -27.40
C SER A 342 12.04 16.38 -28.00
N ALA A 343 10.97 15.90 -28.60
CA ALA A 343 11.02 14.68 -29.42
C ALA A 343 12.05 14.81 -30.53
N GLY A 344 12.86 13.75 -30.75
CA GLY A 344 13.97 13.76 -31.72
C GLY A 344 15.30 14.25 -31.13
N ASP A 345 15.36 14.81 -29.91
CA ASP A 345 16.63 15.18 -29.29
C ASP A 345 17.49 13.94 -29.03
N ARG A 346 18.79 14.00 -29.36
CA ARG A 346 19.77 12.94 -29.14
C ARG A 346 20.49 13.18 -27.81
N VAL A 347 20.05 12.51 -26.75
CA VAL A 347 20.63 12.67 -25.41
C VAL A 347 21.79 11.72 -25.20
N ILE A 348 22.93 12.23 -24.71
CA ILE A 348 24.09 11.44 -24.35
C ILE A 348 23.81 10.67 -23.06
N VAL A 349 23.91 9.35 -23.10
CA VAL A 349 23.71 8.46 -21.97
C VAL A 349 24.96 7.68 -21.58
N ASP A 350 25.89 7.48 -22.54
CA ASP A 350 27.16 6.84 -22.29
C ASP A 350 28.31 7.76 -22.75
N GLY A 351 29.40 7.77 -21.98
CA GLY A 351 30.54 8.65 -22.27
C GLY A 351 30.33 10.12 -21.89
N VAL A 352 29.35 10.43 -21.02
CA VAL A 352 29.06 11.80 -20.55
C VAL A 352 30.31 12.54 -20.04
N GLN A 353 31.25 11.82 -19.40
CA GLN A 353 32.51 12.41 -18.89
C GLN A 353 33.47 12.85 -20.00
N ARG A 354 33.35 12.33 -21.21
CA ARG A 354 34.17 12.64 -22.39
C ARG A 354 33.55 13.75 -23.23
N ALA A 355 32.26 14.03 -23.04
CA ALA A 355 31.52 15.06 -23.73
C ALA A 355 31.64 16.40 -23.01
N ARG A 356 32.12 17.42 -23.71
CA ARG A 356 32.16 18.80 -23.17
C ARG A 356 31.22 19.67 -24.01
N PRO A 357 30.45 20.58 -23.41
CA PRO A 357 29.64 21.54 -24.16
C PRO A 357 30.47 22.29 -25.18
N GLY A 358 29.97 22.36 -26.40
CA GLY A 358 30.67 22.97 -27.55
C GLY A 358 31.67 22.05 -28.30
N ALA A 359 31.97 20.87 -27.77
CA ALA A 359 32.89 19.93 -28.44
C ALA A 359 32.14 19.09 -29.49
N GLN A 360 32.88 18.72 -30.56
CA GLN A 360 32.40 17.77 -31.55
C GLN A 360 32.59 16.34 -31.05
N VAL A 361 31.58 15.49 -31.23
CA VAL A 361 31.55 14.09 -30.77
C VAL A 361 31.08 13.18 -31.90
N LYS A 362 31.43 11.88 -31.81
CA LYS A 362 30.88 10.85 -32.66
C LYS A 362 29.73 10.18 -31.91
N ALA A 363 28.50 10.47 -32.32
CA ALA A 363 27.31 9.90 -31.73
C ALA A 363 27.08 8.47 -32.21
N VAL A 364 26.97 7.52 -31.30
CA VAL A 364 26.63 6.12 -31.55
C VAL A 364 25.29 5.81 -30.89
N PRO A 365 24.28 5.38 -31.66
CA PRO A 365 22.99 5.02 -31.08
C PRO A 365 23.15 3.85 -30.10
N VAL A 366 22.57 3.99 -28.89
CA VAL A 366 22.51 2.92 -27.87
C VAL A 366 21.04 2.64 -27.54
N SER A 367 20.73 1.37 -27.30
CA SER A 367 19.40 0.99 -26.89
C SER A 367 19.07 1.52 -25.47
N ALA A 368 17.83 1.99 -25.28
CA ALA A 368 17.32 2.50 -24.00
C ALA A 368 17.14 1.42 -22.92
N THR A 369 17.40 0.14 -23.27
CA THR A 369 17.18 -0.99 -22.35
C THR A 369 18.10 -0.89 -21.13
N PRO A 370 17.61 -0.99 -19.91
CA PRO A 370 18.44 -1.01 -18.72
C PRO A 370 19.32 -2.26 -18.73
N THR A 371 20.64 -2.06 -18.83
CA THR A 371 21.63 -3.14 -18.66
C THR A 371 21.67 -3.50 -17.17
N GLY A 372 20.85 -4.48 -16.75
CA GLY A 372 20.70 -4.87 -15.36
C GLY A 372 20.03 -6.24 -15.17
N ALA A 373 20.24 -7.20 -16.09
CA ALA A 373 20.08 -8.60 -15.76
C ALA A 373 21.48 -9.24 -15.74
N PRO A 374 21.97 -9.82 -14.65
CA PRO A 374 23.15 -10.67 -14.72
C PRO A 374 22.80 -11.83 -15.67
N ALA A 375 23.64 -12.02 -16.69
CA ALA A 375 23.60 -13.20 -17.54
C ALA A 375 23.61 -14.43 -16.64
N ALA A 376 22.54 -15.23 -16.70
CA ALA A 376 22.52 -16.54 -16.10
C ALA A 376 23.66 -17.33 -16.74
N ASP A 377 24.67 -17.63 -15.94
CA ASP A 377 25.80 -18.48 -16.26
C ASP A 377 25.23 -19.86 -16.63
N ALA A 378 25.23 -20.14 -17.91
CA ALA A 378 24.88 -21.45 -18.43
C ALA A 378 26.01 -22.41 -18.05
N SER A 379 25.93 -23.00 -16.89
CA SER A 379 26.75 -24.14 -16.47
C SER A 379 26.49 -25.31 -17.43
N PRO A 380 27.49 -25.88 -18.07
CA PRO A 380 27.28 -27.06 -18.93
C PRO A 380 26.88 -28.27 -18.08
N ALA A 381 25.86 -28.98 -18.52
CA ALA A 381 25.37 -30.21 -17.93
C ALA A 381 26.50 -31.27 -17.82
N PRO A 382 26.63 -32.02 -16.71
CA PRO A 382 27.56 -33.12 -16.61
C PRO A 382 27.14 -34.25 -17.53
N GLN A 383 28.07 -34.64 -18.45
CA GLN A 383 27.94 -35.83 -19.27
C GLN A 383 27.98 -37.06 -18.37
N ALA A 384 26.96 -37.90 -18.44
CA ALA A 384 26.92 -39.20 -17.87
C ALA A 384 27.92 -40.10 -18.62
N SER A 385 28.93 -40.58 -17.90
CA SER A 385 29.75 -41.73 -18.31
C SER A 385 29.27 -43.00 -17.59
N LYS A 386 28.97 -43.98 -18.41
CA LYS A 386 28.73 -45.42 -18.18
C LYS A 386 28.79 -45.96 -16.76
#